data_7c9d3380dde90811a299680f317f1475
#
_entry.id   7c9d3380dde90811a299680f317f1475
#
_cell.length_a   1.000
_cell.length_b   1.000
_cell.length_c   1.000
_cell.angle_alpha   90.00
_cell.angle_beta   90.00
_cell.angle_gamma   90.00
#
_symmetry.space_group_name_H-M   'P 1'
#
loop_
_entity.id
_entity.type
_entity.pdbx_description
1 polymer ?
#
loop_
_entity_poly.entity_id
_entity_poly.type
_entity_poly.pdbx_seq_one_letter_code
_entity_poly.pdbx_strand_id
1 'polypeptide(L)'
;HPRVRRQRQMCIRDREHIDLMEDDLVFITNGCCTDTSCYGDQNHAPDLSNIKNGFGESWDMWKNIASQAKNGEFGNPDAFCNDVEATNWMSATVATSNEEVIDYIMKICKRDPRLGKVTTGGIVTVKDSVNNWYLSWTINRQPQFKAQDKNTILVWVYALHTDVPGNYVKKPMRECTGEEICKEWLYHIGVPLEDIEKLAKNECNTTTCFMPYINAFFQPRKWSDRPLVVPHGSVNFAFLGQFAETPRDTIFTTEYSIRTGMEAVYTLLNVDRAVPE
;
A
#
# COMPACT_ATOMS: atom_id res chain seq x y z
N HIS A 1 -28.75 -25.73 -19.84
CA HIS A 1 -28.72 -24.98 -18.58
C HIS A 1 -29.05 -23.53 -18.85
N PRO A 2 -29.96 -22.86 -18.11
CA PRO A 2 -30.21 -21.45 -18.30
C PRO A 2 -28.99 -20.65 -17.91
N ARG A 3 -28.35 -20.01 -18.92
CA ARG A 3 -27.25 -19.07 -18.71
C ARG A 3 -27.84 -17.83 -18.06
N VAL A 4 -27.46 -17.54 -16.84
CA VAL A 4 -27.94 -16.36 -16.09
C VAL A 4 -27.21 -15.14 -16.63
N ARG A 5 -27.90 -14.25 -17.33
CA ARG A 5 -27.44 -12.87 -17.57
C ARG A 5 -27.23 -12.21 -16.20
N ARG A 6 -26.02 -12.00 -15.79
CA ARG A 6 -25.72 -11.18 -14.62
C ARG A 6 -25.42 -9.77 -15.12
N GLN A 7 -26.40 -8.91 -15.01
CA GLN A 7 -26.21 -7.47 -15.17
C GLN A 7 -25.32 -6.94 -14.05
N ARG A 8 -24.29 -6.19 -14.38
CA ARG A 8 -23.46 -5.48 -13.42
C ARG A 8 -23.81 -4.02 -13.41
N GLN A 9 -23.96 -3.49 -12.22
CA GLN A 9 -24.12 -2.08 -11.96
C GLN A 9 -22.82 -1.56 -11.35
N MET A 10 -22.08 -0.74 -12.08
CA MET A 10 -21.01 0.07 -11.50
C MET A 10 -21.60 1.39 -10.99
N CYS A 11 -21.34 1.73 -9.72
CA CYS A 11 -21.75 3.01 -9.16
C CYS A 11 -20.73 4.08 -9.55
N ILE A 12 -20.93 4.67 -10.71
CA ILE A 12 -20.51 6.03 -11.04
C ILE A 12 -21.75 6.91 -10.91
N ARG A 13 -21.63 8.21 -10.73
CA ARG A 13 -22.75 9.17 -10.54
C ARG A 13 -23.91 9.00 -11.53
N ASP A 14 -23.64 8.45 -12.72
CA ASP A 14 -24.62 7.95 -13.67
C ASP A 14 -24.47 6.43 -13.72
N ARG A 15 -25.55 5.70 -13.46
CA ARG A 15 -25.56 4.23 -13.46
C ARG A 15 -25.42 3.75 -14.92
N GLU A 16 -24.20 3.41 -15.30
CA GLU A 16 -23.95 2.76 -16.59
C GLU A 16 -24.15 1.24 -16.46
N HIS A 17 -24.85 0.67 -17.41
CA HIS A 17 -25.00 -0.77 -17.55
C HIS A 17 -24.11 -1.26 -18.69
N ILE A 18 -23.30 -2.27 -18.38
CA ILE A 18 -22.54 -3.00 -19.39
C ILE A 18 -23.20 -4.36 -19.58
N ASP A 19 -23.78 -4.59 -20.75
CA ASP A 19 -24.30 -5.91 -21.12
C ASP A 19 -23.14 -6.83 -21.47
N LEU A 20 -23.06 -7.97 -20.78
CA LEU A 20 -22.05 -8.99 -21.03
C LEU A 20 -22.61 -10.06 -21.96
N MET A 21 -21.89 -10.34 -23.03
CA MET A 21 -22.14 -11.45 -23.93
C MET A 21 -21.57 -12.75 -23.37
N GLU A 22 -21.91 -13.88 -23.96
CA GLU A 22 -21.47 -15.20 -23.48
C GLU A 22 -19.95 -15.40 -23.53
N ASP A 23 -19.29 -14.74 -24.48
CA ASP A 23 -17.85 -14.83 -24.72
C ASP A 23 -17.05 -13.75 -23.96
N ASP A 24 -17.72 -12.82 -23.27
CA ASP A 24 -17.05 -11.78 -22.51
C ASP A 24 -16.45 -12.36 -21.21
N LEU A 25 -15.22 -11.99 -20.93
CA LEU A 25 -14.54 -12.33 -19.68
C LEU A 25 -14.45 -11.10 -18.75
N VAL A 26 -14.76 -11.29 -17.48
CA VAL A 26 -14.69 -10.23 -16.48
C VAL A 26 -13.69 -10.59 -15.40
N PHE A 27 -12.67 -9.75 -15.26
CA PHE A 27 -11.67 -9.85 -14.21
C PHE A 27 -11.90 -8.77 -13.18
N ILE A 28 -11.97 -9.15 -11.90
CA ILE A 28 -12.30 -8.27 -10.78
C ILE A 28 -11.13 -8.23 -9.81
N THR A 29 -10.51 -7.07 -9.64
CA THR A 29 -9.62 -6.83 -8.52
C THR A 29 -10.47 -6.35 -7.35
N ASN A 30 -10.71 -7.23 -6.40
CA ASN A 30 -11.53 -6.96 -5.23
C ASN A 30 -10.65 -6.46 -4.08
N GLY A 31 -11.12 -5.44 -3.37
CA GLY A 31 -10.37 -4.77 -2.31
C GLY A 31 -9.15 -4.00 -2.84
N CYS A 32 -8.71 -3.01 -2.11
CA CYS A 32 -7.51 -2.26 -2.43
C CYS A 32 -6.92 -1.66 -1.16
N CYS A 33 -5.61 -1.82 -0.98
CA CYS A 33 -4.90 -1.28 0.19
C CYS A 33 -4.55 0.22 0.04
N THR A 34 -4.75 0.82 -1.14
CA THR A 34 -4.22 2.16 -1.44
C THR A 34 -5.23 3.12 -2.08
N ASP A 35 -6.46 2.71 -2.35
CA ASP A 35 -7.49 3.56 -2.99
C ASP A 35 -7.93 4.75 -2.11
N THR A 36 -7.77 4.61 -0.80
CA THR A 36 -8.12 5.61 0.20
C THR A 36 -6.90 6.31 0.81
N SER A 37 -5.74 6.21 0.17
CA SER A 37 -4.52 6.89 0.64
C SER A 37 -4.71 8.41 0.70
N CYS A 38 -4.28 9.00 1.82
CA CYS A 38 -4.34 10.44 2.04
C CYS A 38 -2.94 11.03 1.99
N TYR A 39 -2.79 12.13 1.26
CA TYR A 39 -1.49 12.76 1.06
C TYR A 39 -1.40 14.06 1.83
N GLY A 40 -0.21 14.33 2.35
CA GLY A 40 0.21 15.62 2.85
C GLY A 40 1.48 16.08 2.13
N ASP A 41 1.96 17.25 2.47
CA ASP A 41 3.17 17.84 1.90
C ASP A 41 4.11 18.36 3.01
N GLN A 42 5.15 19.10 2.60
CA GLN A 42 6.13 19.69 3.52
C GLN A 42 5.47 20.45 4.69
N ASN A 43 4.36 21.15 4.43
CA ASN A 43 3.75 22.09 5.35
C ASN A 43 2.38 21.64 5.90
N HIS A 44 1.79 20.60 5.32
CA HIS A 44 0.45 20.14 5.66
C HIS A 44 0.45 18.65 5.97
N ALA A 45 -0.19 18.29 7.07
CA ALA A 45 -0.50 16.90 7.38
C ALA A 45 -1.59 16.35 6.42
N PRO A 46 -1.67 15.03 6.21
CA PRO A 46 -2.75 14.46 5.43
C PRO A 46 -4.12 14.70 6.10
N ASP A 47 -5.14 14.97 5.30
CA ASP A 47 -6.51 15.08 5.80
C ASP A 47 -7.12 13.70 6.00
N LEU A 48 -7.36 13.33 7.25
CA LEU A 48 -7.92 12.04 7.65
C LEU A 48 -9.42 12.11 8.02
N SER A 49 -10.07 13.23 7.80
CA SER A 49 -11.46 13.48 8.23
C SER A 49 -12.47 12.48 7.65
N ASN A 50 -12.19 11.90 6.48
CA ASN A 50 -13.06 10.94 5.82
C ASN A 50 -12.67 9.47 6.10
N ILE A 51 -11.60 9.22 6.85
CA ILE A 51 -11.14 7.86 7.12
C ILE A 51 -12.00 7.22 8.19
N LYS A 52 -12.58 6.08 7.86
CA LYS A 52 -13.41 5.26 8.76
C LYS A 52 -13.38 3.80 8.32
N ASN A 53 -13.78 2.91 9.19
CA ASN A 53 -13.89 1.49 8.90
C ASN A 53 -14.77 1.23 7.67
N GLY A 54 -14.27 0.40 6.78
CA GLY A 54 -14.97 0.01 5.56
C GLY A 54 -15.08 1.09 4.49
N PHE A 55 -14.39 2.23 4.64
CA PHE A 55 -14.36 3.28 3.63
C PHE A 55 -13.44 2.90 2.46
N GLY A 56 -13.91 3.14 1.22
CA GLY A 56 -13.14 2.96 -0.02
C GLY A 56 -13.97 2.33 -1.14
N GLU A 57 -13.79 2.81 -2.35
CA GLU A 57 -14.57 2.38 -3.52
C GLU A 57 -14.36 0.88 -3.84
N SER A 58 -13.13 0.38 -3.73
CA SER A 58 -12.82 -1.03 -3.94
C SER A 58 -13.45 -1.93 -2.88
N TRP A 59 -13.50 -1.47 -1.62
CA TRP A 59 -14.19 -2.18 -0.55
C TRP A 59 -15.71 -2.17 -0.75
N ASP A 60 -16.29 -1.06 -1.14
CA ASP A 60 -17.71 -0.94 -1.45
C ASP A 60 -18.10 -1.81 -2.63
N MET A 61 -17.28 -1.85 -3.68
CA MET A 61 -17.47 -2.76 -4.81
C MET A 61 -17.50 -4.21 -4.34
N TRP A 62 -16.51 -4.63 -3.53
CA TRP A 62 -16.45 -6.01 -3.04
C TRP A 62 -17.60 -6.34 -2.10
N LYS A 63 -17.98 -5.45 -1.16
CA LYS A 63 -19.16 -5.61 -0.31
C LYS A 63 -20.44 -5.79 -1.13
N ASN A 64 -20.64 -4.98 -2.16
CA ASN A 64 -21.77 -5.09 -3.06
C ASN A 64 -21.79 -6.43 -3.81
N ILE A 65 -20.64 -6.93 -4.25
CA ILE A 65 -20.52 -8.25 -4.89
C ILE A 65 -20.81 -9.36 -3.87
N ALA A 66 -20.18 -9.30 -2.70
CA ALA A 66 -20.32 -10.31 -1.65
C ALA A 66 -21.75 -10.42 -1.14
N SER A 67 -22.48 -9.31 -1.04
CA SER A 67 -23.88 -9.29 -0.62
C SER A 67 -24.83 -10.03 -1.56
N GLN A 68 -24.42 -10.30 -2.79
CA GLN A 68 -25.23 -11.04 -3.77
C GLN A 68 -25.03 -12.56 -3.68
N ALA A 69 -24.04 -13.03 -2.94
CA ALA A 69 -23.78 -14.45 -2.73
C ALA A 69 -24.63 -14.98 -1.58
N LYS A 70 -25.30 -16.10 -1.78
CA LYS A 70 -26.12 -16.72 -0.72
C LYS A 70 -25.32 -17.46 0.34
N ASN A 71 -24.13 -17.94 -0.02
CA ASN A 71 -23.32 -18.86 0.79
C ASN A 71 -21.90 -18.33 1.08
N GLY A 72 -21.66 -17.03 0.93
CA GLY A 72 -20.33 -16.44 1.13
C GLY A 72 -19.29 -16.78 0.04
N GLU A 73 -19.73 -17.24 -1.12
CA GLU A 73 -18.85 -17.62 -2.25
C GLU A 73 -17.96 -16.47 -2.75
N PHE A 74 -18.39 -15.23 -2.50
CA PHE A 74 -17.65 -14.03 -2.93
C PHE A 74 -16.87 -13.40 -1.77
N GLY A 75 -16.60 -14.17 -0.72
CA GLY A 75 -15.77 -13.77 0.40
C GLY A 75 -16.47 -12.85 1.41
N ASN A 76 -15.68 -12.39 2.36
CA ASN A 76 -16.09 -11.49 3.44
C ASN A 76 -15.16 -10.28 3.53
N PRO A 77 -15.44 -9.18 2.83
CA PRO A 77 -14.60 -7.99 2.84
C PRO A 77 -14.41 -7.38 4.23
N ASP A 78 -15.41 -7.54 5.13
CA ASP A 78 -15.35 -6.98 6.49
C ASP A 78 -14.22 -7.60 7.33
N ALA A 79 -13.78 -8.81 7.03
CA ALA A 79 -12.59 -9.40 7.67
C ALA A 79 -11.30 -8.62 7.39
N PHE A 80 -11.29 -7.76 6.38
CA PHE A 80 -10.10 -7.02 5.92
C PHE A 80 -10.21 -5.52 6.13
N CYS A 81 -11.39 -4.92 6.06
CA CYS A 81 -11.56 -3.47 6.06
C CYS A 81 -12.31 -2.90 7.28
N ASN A 82 -12.66 -3.72 8.27
CA ASN A 82 -13.41 -3.26 9.45
C ASN A 82 -12.56 -2.70 10.59
N ASP A 83 -11.24 -2.69 10.45
CA ASP A 83 -10.33 -2.14 11.45
C ASP A 83 -9.24 -1.32 10.78
N VAL A 84 -9.55 -0.05 10.48
CA VAL A 84 -8.59 0.88 9.89
C VAL A 84 -7.46 1.22 10.86
N GLU A 85 -7.72 1.19 12.16
CA GLU A 85 -6.69 1.50 13.16
C GLU A 85 -5.61 0.41 13.21
N ALA A 86 -5.98 -0.85 13.08
CA ALA A 86 -5.02 -1.97 13.05
C ALA A 86 -4.35 -2.17 11.69
N THR A 87 -4.88 -1.57 10.62
CA THR A 87 -4.46 -1.89 9.25
C THR A 87 -3.77 -0.74 8.51
N ASN A 88 -3.50 0.35 9.19
CA ASN A 88 -2.85 1.52 8.58
C ASN A 88 -1.34 1.55 8.80
N TRP A 89 -0.65 2.19 7.88
CA TRP A 89 0.70 2.72 8.03
C TRP A 89 0.73 4.14 7.52
N MET A 90 1.83 4.83 7.82
CA MET A 90 2.15 6.10 7.20
C MET A 90 3.56 6.07 6.64
N SER A 91 3.72 6.59 5.45
CA SER A 91 5.03 6.77 4.82
C SER A 91 5.27 8.22 4.46
N ALA A 92 6.53 8.53 4.21
CA ALA A 92 6.96 9.81 3.67
C ALA A 92 8.11 9.59 2.69
N THR A 93 8.21 10.45 1.69
CA THR A 93 9.36 10.52 0.80
C THR A 93 10.07 11.85 1.05
N VAL A 94 11.27 11.77 1.58
CA VAL A 94 12.16 12.91 1.79
C VAL A 94 13.03 13.07 0.56
N ALA A 95 12.93 14.21 -0.11
CA ALA A 95 13.79 14.60 -1.22
C ALA A 95 14.83 15.61 -0.72
N THR A 96 16.10 15.37 -0.97
CA THR A 96 17.19 16.29 -0.61
C THR A 96 18.37 16.17 -1.59
N SER A 97 19.08 17.28 -1.77
CA SER A 97 20.39 17.34 -2.44
C SER A 97 21.50 17.90 -1.52
N ASN A 98 21.18 18.06 -0.25
CA ASN A 98 22.08 18.65 0.72
C ASN A 98 23.22 17.70 1.09
N GLU A 99 24.46 18.11 0.92
CA GLU A 99 25.67 17.29 1.16
C GLU A 99 25.78 16.85 2.63
N GLU A 100 25.40 17.70 3.58
CA GLU A 100 25.48 17.37 4.99
C GLU A 100 24.53 16.22 5.35
N VAL A 101 23.28 16.25 4.86
CA VAL A 101 22.31 15.15 5.04
C VAL A 101 22.84 13.87 4.38
N ILE A 102 23.41 13.98 3.17
CA ILE A 102 24.00 12.84 2.45
C ILE A 102 25.17 12.25 3.25
N ASP A 103 25.99 13.06 3.88
CA ASP A 103 27.10 12.59 4.73
C ASP A 103 26.61 11.79 5.94
N TYR A 104 25.49 12.18 6.58
CA TYR A 104 24.88 11.37 7.65
C TYR A 104 24.39 10.01 7.13
N ILE A 105 23.76 9.98 5.96
CA ILE A 105 23.36 8.73 5.32
C ILE A 105 24.59 7.87 5.02
N MET A 106 25.66 8.43 4.50
CA MET A 106 26.91 7.72 4.20
C MET A 106 27.61 7.19 5.45
N LYS A 107 27.53 7.90 6.57
CA LYS A 107 28.04 7.40 7.87
C LYS A 107 27.38 6.09 8.28
N ILE A 108 26.06 5.93 8.00
CA ILE A 108 25.29 4.72 8.33
C ILE A 108 25.49 3.65 7.25
N CYS A 109 25.23 3.99 6.00
CA CYS A 109 25.13 3.01 4.89
C CYS A 109 26.52 2.63 4.30
N LYS A 110 27.55 3.43 4.58
CA LYS A 110 28.90 3.29 3.99
C LYS A 110 28.92 3.33 2.44
N ARG A 111 27.90 3.95 1.87
CA ARG A 111 27.72 4.08 0.41
C ARG A 111 27.13 5.45 0.08
N ASP A 112 27.64 6.05 -1.00
CA ASP A 112 27.05 7.25 -1.57
C ASP A 112 25.78 6.88 -2.37
N PRO A 113 24.62 7.43 -2.01
CA PRO A 113 23.38 7.13 -2.71
C PRO A 113 23.34 7.57 -4.17
N ARG A 114 24.20 8.51 -4.57
CA ARG A 114 24.25 9.06 -5.93
C ARG A 114 24.97 8.15 -6.94
N LEU A 115 25.65 7.10 -6.50
CA LEU A 115 26.44 6.22 -7.37
C LEU A 115 25.60 5.20 -8.17
N GLY A 116 24.28 5.32 -8.21
CA GLY A 116 23.44 4.45 -9.01
C GLY A 116 23.37 3.00 -8.51
N LYS A 117 23.67 2.76 -7.23
CA LYS A 117 23.58 1.45 -6.55
C LYS A 117 22.58 1.53 -5.41
N VAL A 118 22.06 0.39 -4.98
CA VAL A 118 21.20 0.31 -3.78
C VAL A 118 22.03 0.74 -2.57
N THR A 119 21.55 1.73 -1.83
CA THR A 119 22.28 2.38 -0.75
C THR A 119 22.16 1.60 0.56
N THR A 120 20.93 1.35 1.01
CA THR A 120 20.68 0.66 2.27
C THR A 120 20.82 -0.85 2.19
N GLY A 121 20.70 -1.43 1.00
CA GLY A 121 20.71 -2.89 0.80
C GLY A 121 19.46 -3.60 1.32
N GLY A 122 18.56 -2.90 1.97
CA GLY A 122 17.32 -3.33 2.57
C GLY A 122 16.71 -2.21 3.40
N ILE A 123 15.81 -2.55 4.32
CA ILE A 123 15.17 -1.61 5.22
C ILE A 123 16.06 -1.40 6.44
N VAL A 124 16.25 -0.15 6.84
CA VAL A 124 16.90 0.26 8.08
C VAL A 124 15.82 0.54 9.11
N THR A 125 15.64 -0.36 10.06
CA THR A 125 14.70 -0.18 11.18
C THR A 125 15.40 0.53 12.33
N VAL A 126 14.78 1.58 12.84
CA VAL A 126 15.29 2.37 13.94
C VAL A 126 14.92 1.70 15.27
N LYS A 127 15.88 1.07 15.94
CA LYS A 127 15.67 0.33 17.18
C LYS A 127 15.05 1.18 18.29
N ASP A 128 15.50 2.41 18.43
CA ASP A 128 15.07 3.29 19.53
C ASP A 128 13.66 3.84 19.34
N SER A 129 13.07 3.67 18.15
CA SER A 129 11.69 4.09 17.84
C SER A 129 10.65 3.00 18.05
N VAL A 130 11.02 1.80 18.50
CA VAL A 130 10.13 0.64 18.58
C VAL A 130 8.88 0.86 19.45
N ASN A 131 8.98 1.66 20.50
CA ASN A 131 7.85 2.02 21.38
C ASN A 131 7.20 3.36 21.01
N ASN A 132 7.66 3.98 19.93
CA ASN A 132 7.17 5.24 19.37
C ASN A 132 6.63 4.94 17.95
N TRP A 133 7.06 5.66 16.94
CA TRP A 133 6.55 5.46 15.57
C TRP A 133 6.91 4.09 14.96
N TYR A 134 7.87 3.36 15.52
CA TYR A 134 8.48 2.16 14.93
C TYR A 134 8.96 2.47 13.50
N LEU A 135 9.78 3.51 13.42
CA LEU A 135 10.24 4.11 12.18
C LEU A 135 11.24 3.22 11.47
N SER A 136 11.09 3.13 10.18
CA SER A 136 12.04 2.50 9.26
C SER A 136 12.24 3.36 8.03
N TRP A 137 13.39 3.19 7.36
CA TRP A 137 13.68 3.91 6.14
C TRP A 137 14.53 3.11 5.17
N THR A 138 14.51 3.48 3.88
CA THR A 138 15.32 2.87 2.85
C THR A 138 15.63 3.85 1.72
N ILE A 139 16.75 3.63 1.06
CA ILE A 139 17.14 4.34 -0.17
C ILE A 139 17.39 3.32 -1.25
N ASN A 140 16.50 3.26 -2.20
CA ASN A 140 16.65 2.45 -3.40
C ASN A 140 17.70 3.05 -4.33
N ARG A 141 17.96 2.36 -5.45
CA ARG A 141 18.83 2.87 -6.49
C ARG A 141 18.37 4.24 -6.98
N GLN A 142 19.30 5.21 -7.03
CA GLN A 142 19.04 6.55 -7.55
C GLN A 142 19.67 6.74 -8.95
N PRO A 143 19.07 7.54 -9.84
CA PRO A 143 17.74 8.14 -9.70
C PRO A 143 16.65 7.05 -9.73
N GLN A 144 15.59 7.26 -8.98
CA GLN A 144 14.45 6.35 -8.92
C GLN A 144 13.47 6.61 -10.07
N PHE A 145 13.40 7.83 -10.55
CA PHE A 145 12.53 8.27 -11.64
C PHE A 145 13.34 8.93 -12.76
N LYS A 146 12.87 8.78 -14.00
CA LYS A 146 13.53 9.38 -15.18
C LYS A 146 13.64 10.91 -15.12
N ALA A 147 12.65 11.58 -14.51
CA ALA A 147 12.61 13.03 -14.36
C ALA A 147 13.29 13.53 -13.08
N GLN A 148 13.83 12.65 -12.24
CA GLN A 148 14.52 13.04 -11.02
C GLN A 148 15.83 13.76 -11.34
N ASP A 149 16.06 14.89 -10.67
CA ASP A 149 17.36 15.54 -10.74
C ASP A 149 18.48 14.63 -10.22
N LYS A 150 19.62 14.62 -10.88
CA LYS A 150 20.73 13.70 -10.59
C LYS A 150 21.38 13.90 -9.22
N ASN A 151 21.28 15.11 -8.68
CA ASN A 151 21.83 15.44 -7.36
C ASN A 151 20.83 15.20 -6.24
N THR A 152 19.55 15.09 -6.56
CA THR A 152 18.49 14.83 -5.57
C THR A 152 18.41 13.34 -5.27
N ILE A 153 18.41 13.00 -4.00
CA ILE A 153 18.11 11.65 -3.51
C ILE A 153 16.72 11.61 -2.91
N LEU A 154 16.08 10.45 -3.03
CA LEU A 154 14.78 10.16 -2.43
C LEU A 154 14.96 9.10 -1.35
N VAL A 155 14.55 9.45 -0.14
CA VAL A 155 14.53 8.55 1.02
C VAL A 155 13.09 8.19 1.32
N TRP A 156 12.78 6.89 1.31
CA TRP A 156 11.49 6.41 1.77
C TRP A 156 11.55 6.13 3.27
N VAL A 157 10.69 6.81 4.02
CA VAL A 157 10.54 6.67 5.48
C VAL A 157 9.14 6.15 5.74
N TYR A 158 8.95 5.24 6.70
CA TYR A 158 7.63 4.80 7.09
C TYR A 158 7.58 4.41 8.58
N ALA A 159 6.39 4.44 9.13
CA ALA A 159 6.13 4.03 10.49
C ALA A 159 4.92 3.10 10.58
N LEU A 160 5.02 2.14 11.51
CA LEU A 160 3.97 1.16 11.77
C LEU A 160 3.00 1.61 12.86
N HIS A 161 3.47 2.42 13.82
CA HIS A 161 2.66 2.99 14.87
C HIS A 161 2.40 4.47 14.53
N THR A 162 1.25 4.74 13.94
CA THR A 162 0.93 6.07 13.41
C THR A 162 0.22 6.98 14.42
N ASP A 163 -0.23 6.42 15.54
CA ASP A 163 -1.11 7.02 16.55
C ASP A 163 -0.38 7.40 17.87
N VAL A 164 0.91 7.09 17.96
CA VAL A 164 1.73 7.41 19.14
C VAL A 164 2.75 8.51 18.84
N PRO A 165 3.25 9.25 19.86
CA PRO A 165 4.24 10.29 19.65
C PRO A 165 5.60 9.73 19.23
N GLY A 166 6.35 10.51 18.43
CA GLY A 166 7.73 10.21 18.04
C GLY A 166 8.74 10.41 19.18
N ASN A 167 9.99 10.09 18.88
CA ASN A 167 11.10 10.27 19.83
C ASN A 167 11.50 11.76 19.94
N TYR A 168 11.60 12.45 18.84
CA TYR A 168 11.90 13.87 18.73
C TYR A 168 10.63 14.68 18.60
N VAL A 169 9.79 14.38 17.60
CA VAL A 169 8.48 15.00 17.38
C VAL A 169 7.47 14.39 18.33
N LYS A 170 7.03 15.13 19.33
CA LYS A 170 6.12 14.67 20.39
C LYS A 170 4.65 14.68 19.94
N LYS A 171 4.37 14.09 18.75
CA LYS A 171 3.10 14.10 18.06
C LYS A 171 2.91 12.78 17.29
N PRO A 172 1.67 12.25 17.14
CA PRO A 172 1.41 11.09 16.27
C PRO A 172 1.84 11.36 14.83
N MET A 173 2.47 10.36 14.18
CA MET A 173 2.96 10.55 12.81
C MET A 173 1.84 10.94 11.84
N ARG A 174 0.65 10.37 12.02
CA ARG A 174 -0.52 10.63 11.16
C ARG A 174 -0.99 12.10 11.18
N GLU A 175 -0.60 12.85 12.19
CA GLU A 175 -0.94 14.26 12.35
C GLU A 175 0.21 15.19 11.94
N CYS A 176 1.34 14.62 11.53
CA CYS A 176 2.54 15.38 11.22
C CYS A 176 2.55 15.90 9.79
N THR A 177 3.12 17.08 9.61
CA THR A 177 3.53 17.60 8.30
C THR A 177 4.77 16.86 7.80
N GLY A 178 5.08 17.02 6.51
CA GLY A 178 6.31 16.47 5.95
C GLY A 178 7.58 16.98 6.65
N GLU A 179 7.61 18.28 7.00
CA GLU A 179 8.72 18.86 7.76
C GLU A 179 8.91 18.16 9.12
N GLU A 180 7.83 17.93 9.85
CA GLU A 180 7.89 17.25 11.15
C GLU A 180 8.39 15.82 11.02
N ILE A 181 7.94 15.08 10.02
CA ILE A 181 8.44 13.71 9.76
C ILE A 181 9.91 13.73 9.37
N CYS A 182 10.33 14.69 8.57
CA CYS A 182 11.74 14.87 8.22
C CYS A 182 12.60 15.12 9.47
N LYS A 183 12.14 15.95 10.41
CA LYS A 183 12.84 16.21 11.68
C LYS A 183 13.06 14.93 12.50
N GLU A 184 12.03 14.11 12.63
CA GLU A 184 12.14 12.82 13.33
C GLU A 184 13.15 11.90 12.66
N TRP A 185 13.12 11.82 11.32
CA TRP A 185 14.09 11.01 10.58
C TRP A 185 15.53 11.54 10.72
N LEU A 186 15.75 12.87 10.60
CA LEU A 186 17.06 13.50 10.78
C LEU A 186 17.62 13.25 12.18
N TYR A 187 16.78 13.33 13.22
CA TYR A 187 17.14 12.95 14.58
C TYR A 187 17.70 11.52 14.63
N HIS A 188 17.01 10.57 14.00
CA HIS A 188 17.39 9.17 14.03
C HIS A 188 18.62 8.81 13.18
N ILE A 189 18.97 9.62 12.19
CA ILE A 189 20.23 9.43 11.45
C ILE A 189 21.42 10.14 12.12
N GLY A 190 21.19 10.80 13.25
CA GLY A 190 22.24 11.38 14.10
C GLY A 190 22.63 12.81 13.76
N VAL A 191 21.75 13.57 13.15
CA VAL A 191 21.93 15.02 12.96
C VAL A 191 21.89 15.73 14.32
N PRO A 192 22.80 16.69 14.60
CA PRO A 192 22.78 17.48 15.83
C PRO A 192 21.45 18.21 16.01
N LEU A 193 20.96 18.30 17.26
CA LEU A 193 19.65 18.88 17.56
C LEU A 193 19.50 20.33 17.05
N GLU A 194 20.59 21.10 17.11
CA GLU A 194 20.65 22.49 16.63
C GLU A 194 20.49 22.64 15.12
N ASP A 195 20.77 21.61 14.34
CA ASP A 195 20.74 21.65 12.86
C ASP A 195 19.44 21.04 12.27
N ILE A 196 18.71 20.23 13.04
CA ILE A 196 17.52 19.50 12.58
C ILE A 196 16.48 20.45 11.96
N GLU A 197 16.11 21.51 12.68
CA GLU A 197 15.09 22.47 12.24
C GLU A 197 15.48 23.12 10.90
N LYS A 198 16.72 23.57 10.80
CA LYS A 198 17.24 24.22 9.60
C LYS A 198 17.26 23.28 8.41
N LEU A 199 17.79 22.06 8.60
CA LEU A 199 17.92 21.09 7.51
C LEU A 199 16.54 20.61 7.04
N ALA A 200 15.64 20.27 7.96
CA ALA A 200 14.30 19.82 7.60
C ALA A 200 13.53 20.86 6.80
N LYS A 201 13.62 22.13 7.21
CA LYS A 201 12.85 23.24 6.62
C LYS A 201 13.41 23.70 5.28
N ASN A 202 14.74 23.86 5.16
CA ASN A 202 15.36 24.56 4.04
C ASN A 202 16.01 23.62 3.02
N GLU A 203 16.41 22.41 3.43
CA GLU A 203 17.24 21.52 2.64
C GLU A 203 16.54 20.21 2.25
N CYS A 204 15.35 19.98 2.80
CA CYS A 204 14.54 18.80 2.51
C CYS A 204 13.14 19.22 2.05
N ASN A 205 12.57 18.41 1.17
CA ASN A 205 11.16 18.51 0.80
C ASN A 205 10.51 17.13 1.00
N THR A 206 9.46 17.08 1.80
CA THR A 206 8.88 15.81 2.24
C THR A 206 7.41 15.74 1.89
N THR A 207 7.04 14.72 1.13
CA THR A 207 5.65 14.37 0.84
C THR A 207 5.24 13.19 1.70
N THR A 208 4.07 13.24 2.31
CA THR A 208 3.56 12.21 3.20
C THR A 208 2.41 11.44 2.59
N CYS A 209 2.23 10.19 3.00
CA CYS A 209 1.16 9.32 2.55
C CYS A 209 0.67 8.46 3.71
N PHE A 210 -0.54 8.71 4.18
CA PHE A 210 -1.23 7.82 5.11
C PHE A 210 -2.01 6.77 4.32
N MET A 211 -1.84 5.49 4.65
CA MET A 211 -2.40 4.35 3.95
C MET A 211 -3.30 3.53 4.87
N PRO A 212 -4.63 3.74 4.83
CA PRO A 212 -5.57 3.19 5.81
C PRO A 212 -5.59 1.66 5.89
N TYR A 213 -5.44 0.97 4.77
CA TYR A 213 -5.60 -0.49 4.69
C TYR A 213 -4.37 -1.22 4.18
N ILE A 214 -3.21 -0.62 4.29
CA ILE A 214 -1.98 -1.19 3.72
C ILE A 214 -1.67 -2.61 4.25
N ASN A 215 -2.10 -2.92 5.46
CA ASN A 215 -1.93 -4.21 6.13
C ASN A 215 -3.18 -5.10 6.08
N ALA A 216 -4.24 -4.69 5.39
CA ALA A 216 -5.52 -5.39 5.42
C ALA A 216 -5.41 -6.88 5.07
N PHE A 217 -4.56 -7.24 4.11
CA PHE A 217 -4.38 -8.63 3.70
C PHE A 217 -3.70 -9.52 4.76
N PHE A 218 -3.11 -8.96 5.81
CA PHE A 218 -2.53 -9.70 6.94
C PHE A 218 -3.52 -9.92 8.09
N GLN A 219 -4.73 -9.38 8.02
CA GLN A 219 -5.71 -9.54 9.09
C GLN A 219 -6.07 -11.01 9.32
N PRO A 220 -6.36 -11.41 10.56
CA PRO A 220 -6.87 -12.75 10.88
C PRO A 220 -8.14 -13.04 10.10
N ARG A 221 -8.19 -14.19 9.41
CA ARG A 221 -9.28 -14.56 8.52
C ARG A 221 -9.55 -16.06 8.53
N LYS A 222 -10.75 -16.43 8.11
CA LYS A 222 -11.09 -17.80 7.75
C LYS A 222 -10.74 -18.04 6.28
N TRP A 223 -10.59 -19.32 5.90
CA TRP A 223 -10.34 -19.69 4.51
C TRP A 223 -11.35 -19.10 3.52
N SER A 224 -12.62 -19.04 3.90
CA SER A 224 -13.71 -18.53 3.05
C SER A 224 -13.82 -16.99 2.99
N ASP A 225 -13.00 -16.25 3.75
CA ASP A 225 -13.09 -14.78 3.74
C ASP A 225 -12.55 -14.17 2.44
N ARG A 226 -11.66 -14.87 1.70
CA ARG A 226 -11.32 -14.54 0.32
C ARG A 226 -12.14 -15.39 -0.65
N PRO A 227 -12.70 -14.82 -1.72
CA PRO A 227 -13.30 -15.62 -2.78
C PRO A 227 -12.21 -16.42 -3.52
N LEU A 228 -12.55 -17.60 -4.02
CA LEU A 228 -11.67 -18.29 -4.95
C LEU A 228 -11.43 -17.44 -6.19
N VAL A 229 -10.28 -17.59 -6.83
CA VAL A 229 -9.97 -16.90 -8.09
C VAL A 229 -11.09 -17.11 -9.09
N VAL A 230 -11.50 -18.34 -9.33
CA VAL A 230 -12.70 -18.66 -10.11
C VAL A 230 -13.72 -19.32 -9.16
N PRO A 231 -14.76 -18.60 -8.69
CA PRO A 231 -15.78 -19.17 -7.85
C PRO A 231 -16.49 -20.35 -8.49
N HIS A 232 -16.94 -21.31 -7.68
CA HIS A 232 -17.65 -22.49 -8.18
C HIS A 232 -18.87 -22.12 -9.04
N GLY A 233 -18.94 -22.67 -10.23
CA GLY A 233 -20.01 -22.38 -11.18
C GLY A 233 -19.86 -21.07 -11.94
N SER A 234 -18.78 -20.32 -11.74
CA SER A 234 -18.42 -19.19 -12.59
C SER A 234 -17.97 -19.69 -13.96
N VAL A 235 -18.48 -19.06 -15.00
CA VAL A 235 -18.16 -19.43 -16.41
C VAL A 235 -17.40 -18.33 -17.13
N ASN A 236 -17.47 -17.08 -16.66
CA ASN A 236 -16.93 -15.94 -17.38
C ASN A 236 -16.41 -14.81 -16.49
N PHE A 237 -16.24 -15.02 -15.18
CA PHE A 237 -15.61 -14.02 -14.32
C PHE A 237 -14.67 -14.65 -13.29
N ALA A 238 -13.66 -13.88 -12.87
CA ALA A 238 -12.70 -14.27 -11.86
C ALA A 238 -12.35 -13.08 -10.95
N PHE A 239 -11.95 -13.40 -9.71
CA PHE A 239 -11.34 -12.45 -8.79
C PHE A 239 -9.82 -12.50 -8.91
N LEU A 240 -9.17 -11.33 -8.83
CA LEU A 240 -7.73 -11.20 -8.97
C LEU A 240 -7.11 -10.46 -7.79
N GLY A 241 -5.83 -10.67 -7.57
CA GLY A 241 -5.01 -9.89 -6.65
C GLY A 241 -4.99 -10.42 -5.24
N GLN A 242 -4.58 -9.57 -4.29
CA GLN A 242 -4.27 -9.96 -2.91
C GLN A 242 -5.46 -10.45 -2.09
N PHE A 243 -6.67 -10.15 -2.52
CA PHE A 243 -7.91 -10.53 -1.84
C PHE A 243 -8.70 -11.65 -2.55
N ALA A 244 -8.11 -12.30 -3.54
CA ALA A 244 -8.59 -13.57 -4.06
C ALA A 244 -7.80 -14.72 -3.43
N GLU A 245 -8.41 -15.88 -3.22
CA GLU A 245 -7.75 -17.04 -2.62
C GLU A 245 -7.08 -17.89 -3.69
N THR A 246 -5.80 -18.08 -3.57
CA THR A 246 -5.03 -19.08 -4.32
C THR A 246 -4.18 -19.89 -3.37
N PRO A 247 -4.17 -21.23 -3.48
CA PRO A 247 -3.29 -22.07 -2.68
C PRO A 247 -1.83 -21.91 -3.13
N ARG A 248 -0.89 -22.26 -2.25
CA ARG A 248 0.53 -22.38 -2.55
C ARG A 248 1.29 -21.09 -2.83
N ASP A 249 0.77 -19.96 -2.41
CA ASP A 249 1.52 -18.72 -2.53
C ASP A 249 1.36 -17.85 -1.29
N THR A 250 2.26 -16.87 -1.16
CA THR A 250 2.28 -15.94 -0.04
C THR A 250 1.68 -14.62 -0.48
N ILE A 251 0.66 -14.17 0.23
CA ILE A 251 0.11 -12.82 0.07
C ILE A 251 1.19 -11.75 0.19
N PHE A 252 0.91 -10.54 -0.30
CA PHE A 252 1.83 -9.40 -0.28
C PHE A 252 2.89 -9.40 -1.39
N THR A 253 3.00 -10.45 -2.17
CA THR A 253 3.98 -10.51 -3.27
C THR A 253 3.35 -10.13 -4.61
N THR A 254 4.18 -9.65 -5.53
CA THR A 254 3.76 -9.42 -6.93
C THR A 254 3.38 -10.74 -7.58
N GLU A 255 4.10 -11.80 -7.24
CA GLU A 255 3.87 -13.17 -7.70
C GLU A 255 2.47 -13.65 -7.37
N TYR A 256 1.96 -13.32 -6.18
CA TYR A 256 0.58 -13.66 -5.79
C TYR A 256 -0.45 -13.09 -6.79
N SER A 257 -0.31 -11.81 -7.14
CA SER A 257 -1.21 -11.16 -8.10
C SER A 257 -1.07 -11.76 -9.51
N ILE A 258 0.15 -12.09 -9.93
CA ILE A 258 0.40 -12.76 -11.23
C ILE A 258 -0.21 -14.15 -11.22
N ARG A 259 -0.04 -14.91 -10.15
CA ARG A 259 -0.59 -16.27 -9.99
C ARG A 259 -2.10 -16.27 -10.11
N THR A 260 -2.79 -15.38 -9.42
CA THR A 260 -4.26 -15.25 -9.52
C THR A 260 -4.71 -14.92 -10.95
N GLY A 261 -3.96 -14.08 -11.67
CA GLY A 261 -4.21 -13.77 -13.08
C GLY A 261 -4.03 -14.97 -13.99
N MET A 262 -2.95 -15.74 -13.81
CA MET A 262 -2.70 -16.98 -14.58
C MET A 262 -3.76 -18.03 -14.29
N GLU A 263 -4.13 -18.25 -13.02
CA GLU A 263 -5.17 -19.20 -12.62
C GLU A 263 -6.52 -18.83 -13.23
N ALA A 264 -6.89 -17.55 -13.19
CA ALA A 264 -8.12 -17.04 -13.79
C ALA A 264 -8.18 -17.35 -15.28
N VAL A 265 -7.13 -17.01 -16.03
CA VAL A 265 -7.08 -17.21 -17.50
C VAL A 265 -7.08 -18.69 -17.84
N TYR A 266 -6.27 -19.49 -17.15
CA TYR A 266 -6.17 -20.93 -17.47
C TYR A 266 -7.48 -21.67 -17.18
N THR A 267 -8.15 -21.30 -16.08
CA THR A 267 -9.43 -21.90 -15.72
C THR A 267 -10.56 -21.48 -16.64
N LEU A 268 -10.73 -20.18 -16.88
CA LEU A 268 -11.85 -19.66 -17.68
C LEU A 268 -11.74 -20.04 -19.17
N LEU A 269 -10.53 -20.12 -19.70
CA LEU A 269 -10.27 -20.51 -21.09
C LEU A 269 -9.99 -22.00 -21.26
N ASN A 270 -10.11 -22.80 -20.20
CA ASN A 270 -9.82 -24.24 -20.20
C ASN A 270 -8.47 -24.57 -20.84
N VAL A 271 -7.42 -23.81 -20.44
CA VAL A 271 -6.06 -24.03 -20.92
C VAL A 271 -5.47 -25.24 -20.20
N ASP A 272 -5.04 -26.25 -20.96
CA ASP A 272 -4.38 -27.44 -20.40
C ASP A 272 -2.94 -27.13 -19.98
N ARG A 273 -2.83 -26.34 -18.91
CA ARG A 273 -1.56 -25.93 -18.33
C ARG A 273 -1.72 -25.60 -16.85
N ALA A 274 -0.82 -26.10 -16.03
CA ALA A 274 -0.75 -25.72 -14.63
C ALA A 274 -0.11 -24.32 -14.45
N VAL A 275 -0.54 -23.59 -13.44
CA VAL A 275 0.17 -22.40 -12.99
C VAL A 275 1.52 -22.83 -12.44
N PRO A 276 2.65 -22.22 -12.85
CA PRO A 276 3.98 -22.58 -12.36
C PRO A 276 4.07 -22.52 -10.83
N GLU A 277 4.82 -23.49 -10.25
CA GLU A 277 5.11 -23.51 -8.80
C GLU A 277 6.27 -22.60 -8.45
#